data_d7f30b0457897058f4c6a66886d896e8
#
_entry.id   d7f30b0457897058f4c6a66886d896e8
#
_cell.length_a   1.000
_cell.length_b   1.000
_cell.length_c   1.000
_cell.angle_alpha   90.00
_cell.angle_beta   90.00
_cell.angle_gamma   90.00
#
_symmetry.space_group_name_H-M   'P 1'
#
loop_
_entity.id
_entity.type
_entity.pdbx_description
1 polymer ?
#
loop_
_entity_poly.entity_id
_entity_poly.type
_entity_poly.pdbx_seq_one_letter_code
_entity_poly.pdbx_strand_id
1 'polypeptide(L)' 'EVKSRTNIKFGYPSEAVDCRKIRKIVNTAKYYILKNNLNNVPIRFDVIEIYLKDKKINHIVNAF' A
#
# COMPACT_ATOMS: atom_id res chain seq x y z
N GLU A 1 -1.83 0.85 -1.22
CA GLU A 1 -2.41 0.18 -0.04
C GLU A 1 -2.69 1.20 1.06
N VAL A 2 -3.90 1.20 1.56
CA VAL A 2 -4.30 2.11 2.65
C VAL A 2 -4.52 1.28 3.90
N LYS A 3 -3.85 1.64 4.98
CA LYS A 3 -3.97 1.00 6.28
C LYS A 3 -4.33 2.02 7.33
N SER A 4 -5.22 1.66 8.25
CA SER A 4 -5.60 2.53 9.36
C SER A 4 -5.47 1.81 10.69
N ARG A 5 -5.16 2.59 11.72
CA ARG A 5 -5.09 2.14 13.11
C ARG A 5 -5.72 3.20 13.99
N THR A 6 -6.29 2.76 15.11
CA THR A 6 -6.86 3.69 16.09
C THR A 6 -5.75 4.52 16.72
N ASN A 7 -4.65 3.87 17.08
CA ASN A 7 -3.49 4.54 17.65
C ASN A 7 -2.20 3.75 17.37
N ILE A 8 -1.07 4.37 17.68
CA ILE A 8 0.27 3.83 17.39
C ILE A 8 0.65 2.64 18.28
N LYS A 9 -0.07 2.41 19.38
CA LYS A 9 0.24 1.32 20.34
C LYS A 9 0.21 -0.07 19.69
N PHE A 10 -0.53 -0.23 18.62
CA PHE A 10 -0.68 -1.51 17.94
C PHE A 10 0.27 -1.65 16.75
N GLY A 11 1.34 -0.84 16.74
CA GLY A 11 2.33 -0.83 15.67
C GLY A 11 1.93 0.08 14.52
N TYR A 12 2.87 0.29 13.61
CA TYR A 12 2.63 1.11 12.44
C TYR A 12 1.83 0.30 11.42
N PRO A 13 0.82 0.91 10.76
CA PRO A 13 0.02 0.21 9.76
C PRO A 13 0.83 -0.42 8.64
N SER A 14 1.95 0.17 8.25
CA SER A 14 2.84 -0.37 7.22
C SER A 14 3.39 -1.75 7.58
N GLU A 15 3.53 -2.05 8.88
CA GLU A 15 4.01 -3.34 9.34
C GLU A 15 3.03 -4.48 9.05
N ALA A 16 1.78 -4.16 8.79
CA ALA A 16 0.75 -5.15 8.47
C ALA A 16 0.77 -5.59 7.00
N VAL A 17 1.62 -4.97 6.18
CA VAL A 17 1.72 -5.31 4.76
C VAL A 17 2.77 -6.40 4.61
N ASP A 18 2.34 -7.67 4.74
CA ASP A 18 3.25 -8.81 4.67
C ASP A 18 3.49 -9.27 3.22
N CYS A 19 4.39 -10.26 3.06
CA CYS A 19 4.77 -10.78 1.75
C CYS A 19 3.60 -11.31 0.94
N ARG A 20 2.62 -11.94 1.59
CA ARG A 20 1.46 -12.50 0.90
C ARG A 20 0.59 -11.39 0.34
N LYS A 21 0.40 -10.33 1.13
CA LYS A 21 -0.39 -9.19 0.71
C LYS A 21 0.30 -8.43 -0.42
N ILE A 22 1.60 -8.22 -0.30
CA ILE A 22 2.40 -7.59 -1.37
C ILE A 22 2.26 -8.38 -2.66
N ARG A 23 2.36 -9.71 -2.61
CA ARG A 23 2.23 -10.56 -3.79
C ARG A 23 0.86 -10.38 -4.44
N LYS A 24 -0.21 -10.33 -3.65
CA LYS A 24 -1.56 -10.13 -4.18
C LYS A 24 -1.70 -8.77 -4.86
N ILE A 25 -1.17 -7.73 -4.23
CA ILE A 25 -1.23 -6.37 -4.79
C ILE A 25 -0.46 -6.31 -6.10
N VAL A 26 0.74 -6.86 -6.14
CA VAL A 26 1.56 -6.87 -7.35
C VAL A 26 0.89 -7.66 -8.48
N ASN A 27 0.33 -8.83 -8.17
CA ASN A 27 -0.35 -9.64 -9.17
C ASN A 27 -1.60 -8.95 -9.71
N THR A 28 -2.35 -8.27 -8.86
CA THR A 28 -3.51 -7.50 -9.28
C THR A 28 -3.10 -6.37 -10.20
N ALA A 29 -2.00 -5.68 -9.89
CA ALA A 29 -1.47 -4.62 -10.73
C ALA A 29 -1.04 -5.15 -12.09
N LYS A 30 -0.36 -6.30 -12.12
CA LYS A 30 0.06 -6.93 -13.37
C LYS A 30 -1.14 -7.25 -14.26
N TYR A 31 -2.19 -7.80 -13.68
CA TYR A 31 -3.42 -8.11 -14.40
C TYR A 31 -4.04 -6.83 -15.00
N TYR A 32 -4.11 -5.77 -14.20
CA TYR A 32 -4.64 -4.49 -14.64
C TYR A 32 -3.85 -3.91 -15.81
N ILE A 33 -2.53 -3.99 -15.73
CA ILE A 33 -1.64 -3.50 -16.79
C ILE A 33 -1.89 -4.26 -18.09
N LEU A 34 -1.97 -5.59 -18.02
CA LEU A 34 -2.20 -6.41 -19.21
C LEU A 34 -3.59 -6.15 -19.80
N LYS A 35 -4.60 -6.07 -18.95
CA LYS A 35 -5.97 -5.86 -19.41
C LYS A 35 -6.15 -4.52 -20.11
N ASN A 36 -5.44 -3.50 -19.68
CA ASN A 36 -5.58 -2.13 -20.20
C ASN A 36 -4.46 -1.73 -21.16
N ASN A 37 -3.62 -2.68 -21.55
CA ASN A 37 -2.50 -2.43 -22.49
C ASN A 37 -1.59 -1.28 -22.06
N LEU A 38 -1.30 -1.22 -20.76
CA LEU A 38 -0.48 -0.15 -20.18
C LEU A 38 1.01 -0.56 -20.20
N ASN A 39 1.53 -0.86 -21.38
CA ASN A 39 2.93 -1.24 -21.52
C ASN A 39 3.84 -0.01 -21.37
N ASN A 40 4.96 -0.19 -20.69
CA ASN A 40 5.98 0.85 -20.52
C ASN A 40 5.51 2.06 -19.71
N VAL A 41 4.48 1.89 -18.90
CA VAL A 41 4.01 2.94 -17.99
C VAL A 41 4.73 2.77 -16.65
N PRO A 42 5.34 3.83 -16.11
CA PRO A 42 5.96 3.74 -14.77
C PRO A 42 4.92 3.41 -13.72
N ILE A 43 5.29 2.50 -12.80
CA ILE A 43 4.39 2.05 -11.74
C ILE A 43 5.10 2.17 -10.41
N ARG A 44 4.33 2.55 -9.40
CA ARG A 44 4.83 2.73 -8.07
C ARG A 44 3.82 2.18 -7.08
N PHE A 45 4.30 1.49 -6.05
CA PHE A 45 3.45 0.97 -4.99
C PHE A 45 3.67 1.81 -3.74
N ASP A 46 2.64 2.46 -3.30
CA ASP A 46 2.68 3.34 -2.13
C ASP A 46 1.81 2.77 -1.00
N VAL A 47 2.16 3.12 0.22
CA VAL A 47 1.36 2.80 1.40
C VAL A 47 0.93 4.11 2.05
N ILE A 48 -0.34 4.20 2.43
CA ILE A 48 -0.85 5.30 3.21
C ILE A 48 -1.25 4.77 4.58
N GLU A 49 -0.64 5.33 5.62
CA GLU A 49 -0.92 5.01 7.01
C GLU A 49 -1.80 6.09 7.60
N ILE A 50 -2.90 5.70 8.20
CA ILE A 50 -3.83 6.64 8.83
C ILE A 50 -3.90 6.30 10.32
N TYR A 51 -3.61 7.29 11.16
CA TYR A 51 -3.70 7.20 12.61
C TYR A 51 -4.91 8.00 13.07
N LEU A 52 -6.02 7.30 13.27
CA LEU A 52 -7.32 7.95 13.52
C LEU A 52 -7.33 8.78 14.79
N LYS A 53 -6.77 8.27 15.87
CA LYS A 53 -6.77 8.96 17.16
C LYS A 53 -5.92 10.24 17.11
N ASP A 54 -4.78 10.17 16.44
CA ASP A 54 -3.84 11.29 16.37
C ASP A 54 -4.11 12.19 15.17
N LYS A 55 -5.07 11.83 14.33
CA LYS A 55 -5.44 12.56 13.11
C LYS A 55 -4.21 12.81 12.23
N LYS A 56 -3.38 11.79 12.08
CA LYS A 56 -2.18 11.86 11.25
C LYS A 56 -2.29 10.94 10.05
N ILE A 57 -1.71 11.38 8.94
CA ILE A 57 -1.61 10.60 7.71
C ILE A 57 -0.15 10.57 7.31
N ASN A 58 0.37 9.39 7.03
CA ASN A 58 1.72 9.21 6.53
C ASN A 58 1.66 8.53 5.17
N HIS A 59 2.28 9.15 4.18
CA HIS A 59 2.34 8.59 2.83
C HIS A 59 3.74 8.05 2.58
N ILE A 60 3.84 6.74 2.40
CA ILE A 60 5.11 6.07 2.12
C ILE A 60 5.18 5.82 0.61
N VAL A 61 6.03 6.58 -0.04
CA VAL A 61 6.23 6.48 -1.49
C VAL A 61 7.17 5.33 -1.78
N ASN A 62 6.81 4.55 -2.80
CA ASN A 62 7.64 3.42 -3.26
C ASN A 62 7.93 2.43 -2.12
N ALA A 63 6.88 2.01 -1.45
CA ALA A 63 6.98 1.20 -0.24
C ALA A 63 7.44 -0.23 -0.49
N PHE A 64 7.20 -0.76 -1.70
CA PHE A 64 7.66 -2.11 -2.07
C PHE A 64 7.73 -2.31 -3.58
#